data_45b3b0190b33b290a2023a39423fcaff
#
_entry.id   45b3b0190b33b290a2023a39423fcaff
#
_cell.length_a   1.000
_cell.length_b   1.000
_cell.length_c   1.000
_cell.angle_alpha   90.00
_cell.angle_beta   90.00
_cell.angle_gamma   90.00
#
_symmetry.space_group_name_H-M   'P 1'
#
loop_
_entity.id
_entity.type
_entity.pdbx_description
1 polymer ?
#
loop_
_entity_poly.entity_id
_entity_poly.type
_entity_poly.pdbx_seq_one_letter_code
_entity_poly.pdbx_strand_id
1 'polypeptide(L)'
;YCLVDRSEIDESTSVFIEGGTGGVGHVAIQIAKHLGAHVSVSCGSDEKCELALSLGADQAFNYNETNAAEVFAASPSGAGYDVVFNTPGALSIDHAVGVAVFRGLIHDILGEFPGPGLFQLKWLTFVSTFAGRSIVESVEQDHVGEILREITKLVDQGKLKPLLDSEQFKFSSVARAHDYAENQGPTGKVVLTADL
;
A
#
# COMPACT_ATOMS: atom_id res chain seq x y z
N TYR A 1 -7.54 5.73 5.97
CA TYR A 1 -7.15 5.94 7.37
C TYR A 1 -5.65 6.25 7.46
N CYS A 2 -4.75 5.30 7.15
CA CYS A 2 -3.30 5.52 7.27
C CYS A 2 -2.81 6.76 6.50
N LEU A 3 -3.13 6.85 5.21
CA LEU A 3 -2.64 7.90 4.33
C LEU A 3 -3.33 9.25 4.56
N VAL A 4 -4.59 9.27 4.98
CA VAL A 4 -5.36 10.51 5.15
C VAL A 4 -5.18 11.08 6.55
N ASP A 5 -5.41 10.26 7.60
CA ASP A 5 -5.48 10.76 8.98
C ASP A 5 -4.13 10.84 9.69
N ARG A 6 -3.15 10.04 9.23
CA ARG A 6 -1.89 9.81 9.96
C ARG A 6 -0.64 10.28 9.25
N SER A 7 -0.73 10.67 7.99
CA SER A 7 0.45 10.96 7.17
C SER A 7 0.55 12.41 6.70
N GLU A 8 -0.47 13.23 6.91
CA GLU A 8 -0.48 14.65 6.50
C GLU A 8 0.04 14.86 5.06
N ILE A 9 -0.42 13.99 4.13
CA ILE A 9 0.06 13.96 2.75
C ILE A 9 -0.44 15.18 1.97
N ASP A 10 0.47 15.83 1.25
CA ASP A 10 0.21 16.92 0.33
C ASP A 10 1.10 16.85 -0.93
N GLU A 11 1.09 17.89 -1.75
CA GLU A 11 1.87 17.98 -3.00
C GLU A 11 3.40 17.98 -2.79
N SER A 12 3.88 18.27 -1.58
CA SER A 12 5.31 18.23 -1.24
C SER A 12 5.76 16.85 -0.73
N THR A 13 4.81 15.95 -0.45
CA THR A 13 5.08 14.66 0.17
C THR A 13 5.47 13.60 -0.86
N SER A 14 6.54 12.87 -0.60
CA SER A 14 6.93 11.68 -1.34
C SER A 14 6.49 10.40 -0.60
N VAL A 15 5.71 9.56 -1.27
CA VAL A 15 5.17 8.31 -0.72
C VAL A 15 5.77 7.12 -1.44
N PHE A 16 6.28 6.15 -0.70
CA PHE A 16 6.65 4.84 -1.23
C PHE A 16 5.68 3.76 -0.74
N ILE A 17 5.12 2.98 -1.65
CA ILE A 17 4.15 1.93 -1.33
C ILE A 17 4.77 0.57 -1.64
N GLU A 18 4.99 -0.24 -0.62
CA GLU A 18 5.38 -1.64 -0.79
C GLU A 18 4.19 -2.48 -1.27
N GLY A 19 4.40 -3.24 -2.35
CA GLY A 19 3.36 -4.08 -2.92
C GLY A 19 2.26 -3.29 -3.65
N GLY A 20 2.65 -2.38 -4.55
CA GLY A 20 1.77 -1.41 -5.22
C GLY A 20 0.56 -1.99 -5.95
N THR A 21 0.64 -3.20 -6.51
CA THR A 21 -0.47 -3.84 -7.24
C THR A 21 -1.26 -4.86 -6.43
N GLY A 22 -0.95 -5.02 -5.15
CA GLY A 22 -1.67 -5.91 -4.24
C GLY A 22 -3.05 -5.36 -3.84
N GLY A 23 -3.76 -6.14 -3.02
CA GLY A 23 -5.13 -5.83 -2.61
C GLY A 23 -5.33 -4.53 -1.81
N VAL A 24 -4.24 -3.95 -1.25
CA VAL A 24 -4.24 -2.65 -0.56
C VAL A 24 -3.49 -1.61 -1.38
N GLY A 25 -2.34 -1.98 -1.94
CA GLY A 25 -1.44 -1.06 -2.64
C GLY A 25 -2.11 -0.33 -3.81
N HIS A 26 -2.91 -1.03 -4.63
CA HIS A 26 -3.58 -0.41 -5.79
C HIS A 26 -4.56 0.71 -5.41
N VAL A 27 -5.20 0.61 -4.24
CA VAL A 27 -6.06 1.67 -3.70
C VAL A 27 -5.21 2.78 -3.10
N ALA A 28 -4.11 2.42 -2.40
CA ALA A 28 -3.20 3.38 -1.79
C ALA A 28 -2.54 4.30 -2.83
N ILE A 29 -2.13 3.79 -4.00
CA ILE A 29 -1.63 4.60 -5.12
C ILE A 29 -2.63 5.71 -5.46
N GLN A 30 -3.87 5.33 -5.74
CA GLN A 30 -4.91 6.25 -6.22
C GLN A 30 -5.28 7.28 -5.15
N ILE A 31 -5.32 6.90 -3.88
CA ILE A 31 -5.57 7.83 -2.77
C ILE A 31 -4.41 8.80 -2.61
N ALA A 32 -3.16 8.33 -2.55
CA ALA A 32 -1.98 9.18 -2.40
C ALA A 32 -1.86 10.17 -3.57
N LYS A 33 -2.13 9.72 -4.80
CA LYS A 33 -2.18 10.60 -5.98
C LYS A 33 -3.30 11.63 -5.89
N HIS A 34 -4.47 11.25 -5.37
CA HIS A 34 -5.57 12.20 -5.15
C HIS A 34 -5.21 13.30 -4.14
N LEU A 35 -4.38 12.97 -3.15
CA LEU A 35 -3.87 13.92 -2.16
C LEU A 35 -2.72 14.80 -2.70
N GLY A 36 -2.25 14.55 -3.91
CA GLY A 36 -1.21 15.34 -4.57
C GLY A 36 0.20 14.77 -4.47
N ALA A 37 0.44 13.70 -3.73
CA ALA A 37 1.76 13.16 -3.48
C ALA A 37 2.50 12.70 -4.74
N HIS A 38 3.84 12.74 -4.67
CA HIS A 38 4.67 11.92 -5.54
C HIS A 38 4.64 10.46 -5.05
N VAL A 39 4.19 9.54 -5.88
CA VAL A 39 3.97 8.14 -5.51
C VAL A 39 4.92 7.22 -6.25
N SER A 40 5.74 6.50 -5.49
CA SER A 40 6.58 5.41 -6.00
C SER A 40 6.15 4.09 -5.36
N VAL A 41 6.33 2.98 -6.07
CA VAL A 41 5.87 1.67 -5.58
C VAL A 41 6.86 0.55 -5.86
N SER A 42 6.82 -0.52 -5.06
CA SER A 42 7.46 -1.79 -5.38
C SER A 42 6.45 -2.80 -5.92
N CYS A 43 6.86 -3.61 -6.89
CA CYS A 43 6.05 -4.63 -7.56
C CYS A 43 6.87 -5.90 -7.81
N GLY A 44 6.20 -7.02 -8.05
CA GLY A 44 6.85 -8.33 -8.20
C GLY A 44 7.21 -8.72 -9.65
N SER A 45 6.87 -7.89 -10.65
CA SER A 45 7.27 -8.07 -12.03
C SER A 45 7.14 -6.76 -12.80
N ASP A 46 7.72 -6.72 -14.01
CA ASP A 46 7.66 -5.53 -14.86
C ASP A 46 6.23 -5.24 -15.32
N GLU A 47 5.42 -6.26 -15.63
CA GLU A 47 4.01 -6.09 -15.98
C GLU A 47 3.22 -5.47 -14.83
N LYS A 48 3.55 -5.84 -13.57
CA LYS A 48 2.95 -5.22 -12.39
C LYS A 48 3.44 -3.79 -12.19
N CYS A 49 4.68 -3.47 -12.57
CA CYS A 49 5.18 -2.10 -12.58
C CYS A 49 4.42 -1.24 -13.60
N GLU A 50 4.23 -1.72 -14.82
CA GLU A 50 3.44 -1.02 -15.84
C GLU A 50 1.99 -0.79 -15.37
N LEU A 51 1.39 -1.79 -14.74
CA LEU A 51 0.06 -1.66 -14.16
C LEU A 51 0.01 -0.59 -13.05
N ALA A 52 1.00 -0.56 -12.15
CA ALA A 52 1.07 0.45 -11.10
C ALA A 52 1.20 1.87 -11.66
N LEU A 53 2.00 2.06 -12.71
CA LEU A 53 2.10 3.34 -13.45
C LEU A 53 0.75 3.73 -14.06
N SER A 54 0.00 2.77 -14.63
CA SER A 54 -1.34 3.02 -15.18
C SER A 54 -2.37 3.42 -14.12
N LEU A 55 -2.17 3.04 -12.87
CA LEU A 55 -2.98 3.44 -11.71
C LEU A 55 -2.62 4.83 -11.17
N GLY A 56 -1.58 5.45 -11.73
CA GLY A 56 -1.15 6.80 -11.40
C GLY A 56 0.13 6.89 -10.57
N ALA A 57 0.84 5.81 -10.30
CA ALA A 57 2.17 5.90 -9.70
C ALA A 57 3.13 6.68 -10.61
N ASP A 58 4.00 7.50 -10.04
CA ASP A 58 5.01 8.26 -10.80
C ASP A 58 6.23 7.38 -11.12
N GLN A 59 6.52 6.41 -10.24
CA GLN A 59 7.62 5.46 -10.43
C GLN A 59 7.20 4.07 -9.91
N ALA A 60 7.70 3.03 -10.55
CA ALA A 60 7.50 1.65 -10.12
C ALA A 60 8.80 0.86 -10.23
N PHE A 61 9.10 0.06 -9.22
CA PHE A 61 10.34 -0.71 -9.11
C PHE A 61 10.03 -2.19 -8.95
N ASN A 62 10.65 -3.01 -9.79
CA ASN A 62 10.61 -4.46 -9.65
C ASN A 62 11.56 -4.87 -8.52
N TYR A 63 11.02 -5.32 -7.38
CA TYR A 63 11.82 -5.66 -6.20
C TYR A 63 12.70 -6.91 -6.40
N ASN A 64 12.54 -7.67 -7.50
CA ASN A 64 13.43 -8.76 -7.86
C ASN A 64 14.71 -8.25 -8.56
N GLU A 65 14.73 -6.99 -9.02
CA GLU A 65 15.81 -6.40 -9.81
C GLU A 65 16.42 -5.15 -9.16
N THR A 66 15.68 -4.51 -8.25
CA THR A 66 16.04 -3.22 -7.65
C THR A 66 16.19 -3.35 -6.14
N ASN A 67 17.26 -2.87 -5.57
CA ASN A 67 17.50 -2.87 -4.12
C ASN A 67 17.08 -1.55 -3.46
N ALA A 68 17.01 -1.55 -2.11
CA ALA A 68 16.56 -0.38 -1.35
C ALA A 68 17.45 0.87 -1.56
N ALA A 69 18.75 0.72 -1.81
CA ALA A 69 19.63 1.86 -2.01
C ALA A 69 19.37 2.55 -3.35
N GLU A 70 19.07 1.78 -4.40
CA GLU A 70 18.67 2.30 -5.71
C GLU A 70 17.33 3.01 -5.63
N VAL A 71 16.34 2.41 -4.95
CA VAL A 71 15.03 3.02 -4.72
C VAL A 71 15.17 4.31 -3.90
N PHE A 72 15.96 4.31 -2.84
CA PHE A 72 16.25 5.48 -2.02
C PHE A 72 16.81 6.63 -2.87
N ALA A 73 17.82 6.35 -3.69
CA ALA A 73 18.47 7.34 -4.55
C ALA A 73 17.54 7.89 -5.64
N ALA A 74 16.57 7.08 -6.08
CA ALA A 74 15.58 7.46 -7.09
C ALA A 74 14.40 8.28 -6.53
N SER A 75 14.33 8.50 -5.21
CA SER A 75 13.32 9.37 -4.60
C SER A 75 13.41 10.80 -5.15
N PRO A 76 12.33 11.59 -5.13
CA PRO A 76 12.32 12.94 -5.68
C PRO A 76 13.42 13.86 -5.12
N SER A 77 13.75 13.70 -3.85
CA SER A 77 14.80 14.46 -3.17
C SER A 77 16.20 13.83 -3.29
N GLY A 78 16.30 12.58 -3.73
CA GLY A 78 17.52 11.76 -3.65
C GLY A 78 17.91 11.36 -2.21
N ALA A 79 17.05 11.65 -1.22
CA ALA A 79 17.32 11.44 0.20
C ALA A 79 16.33 10.47 0.89
N GLY A 80 15.53 9.73 0.11
CA GLY A 80 14.51 8.81 0.57
C GLY A 80 13.10 9.39 0.52
N TYR A 81 12.13 8.60 0.99
CA TYR A 81 10.70 8.92 0.95
C TYR A 81 10.20 9.37 2.32
N ASP A 82 9.34 10.40 2.34
CA ASP A 82 8.77 10.97 3.57
C ASP A 82 7.84 9.98 4.28
N VAL A 83 7.04 9.28 3.50
CA VAL A 83 6.09 8.27 3.98
C VAL A 83 6.34 6.95 3.26
N VAL A 84 6.50 5.87 4.01
CA VAL A 84 6.56 4.52 3.47
C VAL A 84 5.35 3.74 3.96
N PHE A 85 4.53 3.25 3.04
CA PHE A 85 3.35 2.44 3.34
C PHE A 85 3.66 0.97 3.08
N ASN A 86 3.94 0.24 4.16
CA ASN A 86 4.31 -1.16 4.14
C ASN A 86 3.06 -2.04 4.17
N THR A 87 2.72 -2.66 3.03
CA THR A 87 1.55 -3.53 2.94
C THR A 87 1.86 -5.03 3.06
N PRO A 88 3.07 -5.53 2.70
CA PRO A 88 3.43 -6.94 2.88
C PRO A 88 3.93 -7.31 4.28
N GLY A 89 4.10 -6.35 5.19
CA GLY A 89 4.57 -6.60 6.56
C GLY A 89 6.05 -6.99 6.66
N ALA A 90 6.37 -8.02 7.45
CA ALA A 90 7.75 -8.44 7.77
C ALA A 90 8.64 -8.67 6.56
N LEU A 91 8.08 -9.15 5.45
CA LEU A 91 8.85 -9.47 4.25
C LEU A 91 9.54 -8.27 3.63
N SER A 92 9.04 -7.06 3.89
CA SER A 92 9.55 -5.81 3.30
C SER A 92 9.97 -4.76 4.32
N ILE A 93 9.91 -5.04 5.62
CA ILE A 93 10.15 -4.01 6.64
C ILE A 93 11.57 -3.44 6.61
N ASP A 94 12.58 -4.26 6.36
CA ASP A 94 13.97 -3.79 6.23
C ASP A 94 14.14 -2.92 4.99
N HIS A 95 13.45 -3.26 3.90
CA HIS A 95 13.41 -2.44 2.69
C HIS A 95 12.71 -1.11 2.97
N ALA A 96 11.56 -1.12 3.64
CA ALA A 96 10.81 0.08 4.03
C ALA A 96 11.67 1.04 4.86
N VAL A 97 12.43 0.52 5.84
CA VAL A 97 13.40 1.31 6.62
C VAL A 97 14.52 1.83 5.72
N GLY A 98 14.99 1.00 4.77
CA GLY A 98 16.03 1.36 3.82
C GLY A 98 15.67 2.57 2.97
N VAL A 99 14.45 2.63 2.44
CA VAL A 99 13.98 3.68 1.51
C VAL A 99 13.45 4.94 2.20
N ALA A 100 13.12 4.89 3.49
CA ALA A 100 12.61 6.04 4.23
C ALA A 100 13.67 7.14 4.40
N VAL A 101 13.27 8.40 4.32
CA VAL A 101 14.10 9.56 4.64
C VAL A 101 14.44 9.60 6.15
N PHE A 102 15.46 10.35 6.53
CA PHE A 102 15.73 10.64 7.95
C PHE A 102 14.51 11.35 8.58
N ARG A 103 14.01 10.82 9.71
CA ARG A 103 12.77 11.24 10.39
C ARG A 103 11.49 10.95 9.59
N GLY A 104 11.54 10.06 8.60
CA GLY A 104 10.38 9.64 7.83
C GLY A 104 9.36 8.84 8.65
N LEU A 105 8.21 8.62 8.06
CA LEU A 105 7.10 7.88 8.62
C LEU A 105 6.94 6.53 7.92
N ILE A 106 6.86 5.44 8.69
CA ILE A 106 6.50 4.12 8.18
C ILE A 106 5.14 3.73 8.74
N HIS A 107 4.18 3.49 7.86
CA HIS A 107 2.93 2.81 8.17
C HIS A 107 3.02 1.33 7.85
N ASP A 108 2.74 0.49 8.85
CA ASP A 108 2.62 -0.96 8.70
C ASP A 108 1.20 -1.41 9.04
N ILE A 109 0.64 -2.30 8.22
CA ILE A 109 -0.74 -2.78 8.38
C ILE A 109 -0.83 -4.22 8.93
N LEU A 110 0.30 -4.90 9.10
CA LEU A 110 0.35 -6.28 9.63
C LEU A 110 0.86 -6.36 11.06
N GLY A 111 1.34 -5.24 11.63
CA GLY A 111 1.70 -5.15 13.04
C GLY A 111 3.10 -5.68 13.38
N GLU A 112 3.98 -5.85 12.40
CA GLU A 112 5.32 -6.34 12.62
C GLU A 112 6.30 -5.17 12.82
N PHE A 113 6.98 -5.15 13.97
CA PHE A 113 7.93 -4.10 14.30
C PHE A 113 9.33 -4.47 13.83
N PRO A 114 10.02 -3.59 13.08
CA PRO A 114 11.42 -3.79 12.74
C PRO A 114 12.27 -3.77 14.03
N GLY A 115 13.30 -4.59 14.09
CA GLY A 115 14.25 -4.53 15.20
C GLY A 115 14.86 -3.12 15.38
N PRO A 116 15.46 -2.81 16.55
CA PRO A 116 15.89 -1.46 16.91
C PRO A 116 17.01 -0.86 16.04
N GLY A 117 17.70 -1.63 15.21
CA GLY A 117 18.90 -1.23 14.48
C GLY A 117 18.79 0.04 13.65
N LEU A 118 18.55 -0.10 12.33
CA LEU A 118 18.47 1.03 11.38
C LEU A 118 17.36 2.03 11.71
N PHE A 119 16.29 1.59 12.38
CA PHE A 119 15.17 2.41 12.78
C PHE A 119 15.59 3.57 13.70
N GLN A 120 16.43 3.28 14.70
CA GLN A 120 16.95 4.30 15.61
C GLN A 120 17.91 5.26 14.90
N LEU A 121 18.73 4.75 13.98
CA LEU A 121 19.70 5.58 13.26
C LEU A 121 19.04 6.62 12.37
N LYS A 122 17.86 6.32 11.82
CA LYS A 122 17.10 7.25 10.97
C LYS A 122 16.05 8.08 11.72
N TRP A 123 15.86 7.87 13.04
CA TRP A 123 14.83 8.54 13.86
C TRP A 123 13.42 8.43 13.27
N LEU A 124 13.09 7.27 12.74
CA LEU A 124 11.82 7.03 12.06
C LEU A 124 10.63 7.03 13.03
N THR A 125 9.50 7.47 12.53
CA THR A 125 8.21 7.26 13.18
C THR A 125 7.60 5.97 12.61
N PHE A 126 7.15 5.08 13.48
CA PHE A 126 6.47 3.85 13.07
C PHE A 126 5.04 3.83 13.58
N VAL A 127 4.10 3.62 12.69
CA VAL A 127 2.67 3.50 13.01
C VAL A 127 2.16 2.17 12.50
N SER A 128 1.78 1.31 13.43
CA SER A 128 1.06 0.08 13.10
C SER A 128 -0.44 0.32 13.18
N THR A 129 -1.16 -0.04 12.13
CA THR A 129 -2.61 0.17 12.04
C THR A 129 -3.34 -1.13 11.81
N PHE A 130 -4.21 -1.50 12.73
CA PHE A 130 -5.16 -2.58 12.56
C PHE A 130 -6.56 -2.01 12.29
N ALA A 131 -6.92 -1.86 11.01
CA ALA A 131 -8.20 -1.28 10.59
C ALA A 131 -9.43 -2.07 11.10
N GLY A 132 -9.27 -3.36 11.41
CA GLY A 132 -10.33 -4.19 11.97
C GLY A 132 -10.72 -3.83 13.42
N ARG A 133 -9.92 -3.04 14.14
CA ARG A 133 -10.18 -2.67 15.54
C ARG A 133 -11.51 -1.93 15.70
N SER A 134 -11.82 -1.01 14.82
CA SER A 134 -13.08 -0.25 14.84
C SER A 134 -14.32 -1.17 14.72
N ILE A 135 -14.18 -2.28 14.01
CA ILE A 135 -15.26 -3.29 13.88
C ILE A 135 -15.33 -4.15 15.14
N VAL A 136 -14.18 -4.66 15.62
CA VAL A 136 -14.11 -5.61 16.74
C VAL A 136 -14.46 -4.94 18.08
N GLU A 137 -13.95 -3.72 18.31
CA GLU A 137 -14.09 -3.00 19.58
C GLU A 137 -15.17 -1.92 19.52
N SER A 138 -15.86 -1.74 18.40
CA SER A 138 -16.88 -0.71 18.18
C SER A 138 -16.39 0.72 18.50
N VAL A 139 -15.11 0.98 18.24
CA VAL A 139 -14.50 2.30 18.41
C VAL A 139 -14.42 3.05 17.10
N GLU A 140 -14.57 4.38 17.13
CA GLU A 140 -14.44 5.26 15.95
C GLU A 140 -15.30 4.87 14.73
N GLN A 141 -16.42 4.18 14.94
CA GLN A 141 -17.27 3.70 13.82
C GLN A 141 -17.81 4.85 12.96
N ASP A 142 -18.17 5.98 13.58
CA ASP A 142 -18.64 7.18 12.85
C ASP A 142 -17.54 7.73 11.94
N HIS A 143 -16.31 7.83 12.45
CA HIS A 143 -15.16 8.28 11.68
C HIS A 143 -14.82 7.34 10.51
N VAL A 144 -14.83 6.02 10.73
CA VAL A 144 -14.69 5.04 9.66
C VAL A 144 -15.80 5.20 8.61
N GLY A 145 -17.03 5.45 9.07
CA GLY A 145 -18.16 5.75 8.19
C GLY A 145 -17.95 7.00 7.34
N GLU A 146 -17.34 8.04 7.89
CA GLU A 146 -16.96 9.25 7.14
C GLU A 146 -15.92 8.95 6.06
N ILE A 147 -14.86 8.24 6.42
CA ILE A 147 -13.83 7.81 5.46
C ILE A 147 -14.45 7.02 4.31
N LEU A 148 -15.32 6.05 4.60
CA LEU A 148 -15.98 5.27 3.56
C LEU A 148 -16.88 6.13 2.64
N ARG A 149 -17.56 7.15 3.19
CA ARG A 149 -18.34 8.08 2.36
C ARG A 149 -17.46 8.90 1.42
N GLU A 150 -16.29 9.36 1.88
CA GLU A 150 -15.35 10.08 1.02
C GLU A 150 -14.77 9.15 -0.06
N ILE A 151 -14.41 7.91 0.27
CA ILE A 151 -13.99 6.91 -0.72
C ILE A 151 -15.09 6.66 -1.76
N THR A 152 -16.36 6.55 -1.32
CA THR A 152 -17.50 6.38 -2.25
C THR A 152 -17.57 7.52 -3.24
N LYS A 153 -17.39 8.77 -2.80
CA LYS A 153 -17.36 9.93 -3.70
C LYS A 153 -16.24 9.83 -4.75
N LEU A 154 -15.05 9.35 -4.36
CA LEU A 154 -13.95 9.16 -5.30
C LEU A 154 -14.28 8.08 -6.34
N VAL A 155 -14.93 6.99 -5.92
CA VAL A 155 -15.38 5.92 -6.82
C VAL A 155 -16.43 6.45 -7.78
N ASP A 156 -17.45 7.15 -7.30
CA ASP A 156 -18.53 7.71 -8.13
C ASP A 156 -18.01 8.74 -9.16
N GLN A 157 -16.94 9.45 -8.81
CA GLN A 157 -16.26 10.39 -9.72
C GLN A 157 -15.28 9.70 -10.67
N GLY A 158 -15.10 8.39 -10.58
CA GLY A 158 -14.13 7.63 -11.38
C GLY A 158 -12.67 7.88 -11.03
N LYS A 159 -12.39 8.57 -9.91
CA LYS A 159 -11.04 8.88 -9.42
C LYS A 159 -10.38 7.73 -8.67
N LEU A 160 -11.17 6.77 -8.23
CA LEU A 160 -10.71 5.53 -7.61
C LEU A 160 -11.44 4.34 -8.23
N LYS A 161 -10.67 3.36 -8.71
CA LYS A 161 -11.20 2.14 -9.31
C LYS A 161 -10.60 0.93 -8.60
N PRO A 162 -11.42 0.05 -7.99
CA PRO A 162 -10.93 -1.21 -7.48
C PRO A 162 -10.37 -2.06 -8.63
N LEU A 163 -9.18 -2.61 -8.42
CA LEU A 163 -8.57 -3.57 -9.33
C LEU A 163 -9.04 -4.97 -8.93
N LEU A 164 -9.64 -5.67 -9.85
CA LEU A 164 -10.02 -7.08 -9.66
C LEU A 164 -9.01 -7.97 -10.39
N ASP A 165 -8.63 -9.07 -9.75
CA ASP A 165 -7.79 -10.08 -10.39
C ASP A 165 -8.51 -10.71 -11.59
N SER A 166 -7.74 -11.11 -12.60
CA SER A 166 -8.28 -11.75 -13.80
C SER A 166 -8.88 -13.13 -13.53
N GLU A 167 -8.35 -13.85 -12.51
CA GLU A 167 -8.88 -15.13 -12.09
C GLU A 167 -10.19 -14.98 -11.31
N GLN A 168 -11.21 -15.69 -11.75
CA GLN A 168 -12.54 -15.65 -11.14
C GLN A 168 -12.87 -17.01 -10.50
N PHE A 169 -13.42 -16.95 -9.31
CA PHE A 169 -13.77 -18.14 -8.54
C PHE A 169 -15.27 -18.14 -8.18
N LYS A 170 -15.84 -19.35 -8.12
CA LYS A 170 -17.17 -19.58 -7.57
C LYS A 170 -17.09 -19.82 -6.05
N PHE A 171 -18.17 -19.58 -5.31
CA PHE A 171 -18.24 -19.91 -3.89
C PHE A 171 -17.93 -21.38 -3.62
N SER A 172 -18.37 -22.29 -4.47
CA SER A 172 -18.04 -23.73 -4.41
C SER A 172 -16.53 -24.01 -4.52
N SER A 173 -15.74 -23.07 -5.02
CA SER A 173 -14.28 -23.17 -5.20
C SER A 173 -13.49 -22.30 -4.21
N VAL A 174 -14.06 -21.90 -3.09
CA VAL A 174 -13.44 -20.98 -2.12
C VAL A 174 -12.05 -21.43 -1.65
N ALA A 175 -11.84 -22.73 -1.44
CA ALA A 175 -10.52 -23.26 -1.04
C ALA A 175 -9.44 -22.99 -2.11
N ARG A 176 -9.79 -23.10 -3.39
CA ARG A 176 -8.87 -22.76 -4.50
C ARG A 176 -8.61 -21.26 -4.58
N ALA A 177 -9.61 -20.44 -4.29
CA ALA A 177 -9.44 -18.98 -4.26
C ALA A 177 -8.47 -18.56 -3.15
N HIS A 178 -8.55 -19.19 -1.97
CA HIS A 178 -7.59 -18.95 -0.88
C HIS A 178 -6.17 -19.39 -1.26
N ASP A 179 -6.01 -20.62 -1.79
CA ASP A 179 -4.71 -21.11 -2.24
C ASP A 179 -4.09 -20.18 -3.31
N TYR A 180 -4.90 -19.72 -4.26
CA TYR A 180 -4.48 -18.76 -5.26
C TYR A 180 -4.05 -17.43 -4.64
N ALA A 181 -4.85 -16.89 -3.72
CA ALA A 181 -4.56 -15.61 -3.06
C ALA A 181 -3.28 -15.66 -2.23
N GLU A 182 -2.98 -16.80 -1.61
CA GLU A 182 -1.80 -16.98 -0.76
C GLU A 182 -0.52 -17.29 -1.55
N ASN A 183 -0.63 -18.07 -2.63
CA ASN A 183 0.54 -18.69 -3.27
C ASN A 183 0.85 -18.19 -4.69
N GLN A 184 -0.09 -17.51 -5.37
CA GLN A 184 0.10 -17.09 -6.77
C GLN A 184 0.33 -15.59 -6.95
N GLY A 185 0.36 -14.82 -5.85
CA GLY A 185 0.62 -13.38 -5.89
C GLY A 185 -0.38 -12.61 -6.77
N PRO A 186 -1.67 -12.63 -6.45
CA PRO A 186 -2.72 -12.02 -7.26
C PRO A 186 -2.53 -10.52 -7.42
N THR A 187 -3.24 -9.96 -8.39
CA THR A 187 -3.26 -8.54 -8.68
C THR A 187 -4.57 -7.93 -8.20
N GLY A 188 -4.53 -6.95 -7.32
CA GLY A 188 -5.75 -6.34 -6.75
C GLY A 188 -6.53 -7.29 -5.84
N LYS A 189 -7.82 -7.46 -6.10
CA LYS A 189 -8.74 -8.25 -5.27
C LYS A 189 -9.19 -9.53 -5.97
N VAL A 190 -8.97 -10.65 -5.31
CA VAL A 190 -9.59 -11.94 -5.69
C VAL A 190 -11.04 -11.92 -5.23
N VAL A 191 -11.97 -12.21 -6.14
CA VAL A 191 -13.41 -12.16 -5.85
C VAL A 191 -14.07 -13.53 -6.06
N LEU A 192 -15.11 -13.79 -5.27
CA LEU A 192 -15.98 -14.96 -5.41
C LEU A 192 -17.31 -14.53 -6.00
N THR A 193 -17.82 -15.28 -6.97
CA THR A 193 -19.15 -15.08 -7.55
C THR A 193 -20.10 -16.17 -7.09
N ALA A 194 -21.41 -15.87 -7.04
CA ALA A 194 -22.42 -16.85 -6.70
C ALA A 194 -22.45 -18.02 -7.72
N ASP A 195 -22.81 -19.21 -7.24
CA ASP A 195 -23.00 -20.41 -8.07
C ASP A 195 -24.42 -20.42 -8.70
N LEU A 196 -24.82 -19.33 -9.38
CA LEU A 196 -26.14 -19.19 -10.01
C LEU A 196 -26.20 -19.94 -11.34
#